data_c7d467832076354285e2b820e06cdb41
#
_entry.id   c7d467832076354285e2b820e06cdb41
#
_cell.length_a   1.000
_cell.length_b   1.000
_cell.length_c   1.000
_cell.angle_alpha   90.00
_cell.angle_beta   90.00
_cell.angle_gamma   90.00
#
_symmetry.space_group_name_H-M   'P 1'
#
loop_
_entity.id
_entity.type
_entity.pdbx_description
1 polymer ?
#
loop_
_entity_poly.entity_id
_entity_poly.type
_entity_poly.pdbx_seq_one_letter_code
_entity_poly.pdbx_strand_id
1 'polypeptide(L)'
;MNKDINYFGIDVSHLVFDVTDADGNYYQFKNNGSGFKKFVKLLNFNSHCVMEATGYYHYQLAYYLLENGIKVSVENPLAVKRFIQMKLSKIKTDKSDSKLICEYAQQVELKLWQGNSKHQIECLQMTRLLSVYTKQSTMLKNKLHGEAVLGNPSKVVVSSLKRSLKQVKKELQTLEEKLLILVKQVHKDVLTRLKTIPGIGKKTALMLVVLTDGFERFTSASELCSYAGLTPVIRQSGSSVKGRPRISKIGNQKLRNLLFMCSFNACKYNKACRDLYERIVAKGKSKKLALIAVCNKLLKQAFAIAKSGLIYDDSYRSTLVKN
;
A
#
# COMPACT_ATOMS: atom_id res chain seq x y z
N MET A 1 -1.45 27.64 -14.49
CA MET A 1 -2.05 27.65 -13.14
C MET A 1 -3.46 28.18 -13.28
N ASN A 2 -4.49 27.37 -12.99
CA ASN A 2 -5.88 27.83 -12.94
C ASN A 2 -6.02 28.84 -11.80
N LYS A 3 -6.20 30.11 -12.12
CA LYS A 3 -6.34 31.22 -11.15
C LYS A 3 -7.58 31.14 -10.26
N ASP A 4 -8.47 30.18 -10.49
CA ASP A 4 -9.80 30.10 -9.85
C ASP A 4 -9.89 29.04 -8.72
N ILE A 5 -8.81 28.27 -8.45
CA ILE A 5 -8.87 27.24 -7.40
C ILE A 5 -8.35 27.78 -6.09
N ASN A 6 -9.20 27.73 -5.07
CA ASN A 6 -8.81 28.09 -3.71
C ASN A 6 -8.30 26.86 -2.94
N TYR A 7 -7.00 26.78 -2.68
CA TYR A 7 -6.38 25.66 -1.99
C TYR A 7 -6.42 25.84 -0.48
N PHE A 8 -6.73 24.75 0.22
CA PHE A 8 -6.69 24.65 1.67
C PHE A 8 -5.72 23.53 2.06
N GLY A 9 -4.61 23.86 2.70
CA GLY A 9 -3.67 22.90 3.26
C GLY A 9 -4.11 22.49 4.66
N ILE A 10 -4.22 21.18 4.90
CA ILE A 10 -4.81 20.64 6.12
C ILE A 10 -3.83 19.68 6.78
N ASP A 11 -3.42 19.96 8.00
CA ASP A 11 -2.75 19.00 8.88
C ASP A 11 -3.75 18.42 9.87
N VAL A 12 -3.83 17.07 9.92
CA VAL A 12 -4.88 16.37 10.68
C VAL A 12 -4.28 15.59 11.82
N SER A 13 -4.68 15.92 13.05
CA SER A 13 -4.36 15.19 14.27
C SER A 13 -5.57 14.45 14.86
N HIS A 14 -5.37 13.76 15.97
CA HIS A 14 -6.44 13.01 16.63
C HIS A 14 -7.62 13.90 17.09
N LEU A 15 -7.34 15.05 17.71
CA LEU A 15 -8.36 15.89 18.35
C LEU A 15 -8.77 17.08 17.47
N VAL A 16 -7.85 17.60 16.69
CA VAL A 16 -8.04 18.80 15.89
C VAL A 16 -7.47 18.63 14.49
N PHE A 17 -7.85 19.51 13.59
CA PHE A 17 -7.17 19.71 12.33
C PHE A 17 -6.93 21.20 12.10
N ASP A 18 -5.76 21.48 11.55
CA ASP A 18 -5.22 22.80 11.31
C ASP A 18 -5.30 23.09 9.82
N VAL A 19 -5.81 24.25 9.46
CA VAL A 19 -6.08 24.65 8.08
C VAL A 19 -5.41 25.96 7.76
N THR A 20 -4.74 26.05 6.63
CA THR A 20 -4.27 27.30 6.06
C THR A 20 -4.81 27.45 4.64
N ASP A 21 -5.41 28.59 4.32
CA ASP A 21 -5.89 28.90 2.98
C ASP A 21 -4.79 29.52 2.09
N ALA A 22 -5.13 29.77 0.81
CA ALA A 22 -4.19 30.34 -0.16
C ALA A 22 -3.72 31.76 0.18
N ASP A 23 -4.49 32.49 0.97
CA ASP A 23 -4.17 33.87 1.42
C ASP A 23 -3.33 33.87 2.70
N GLY A 24 -3.10 32.70 3.31
CA GLY A 24 -2.30 32.53 4.53
C GLY A 24 -3.10 32.65 5.82
N ASN A 25 -4.42 32.74 5.75
CA ASN A 25 -5.26 32.72 6.94
C ASN A 25 -5.25 31.35 7.58
N TYR A 26 -5.11 31.30 8.88
CA TYR A 26 -5.03 30.06 9.67
C TYR A 26 -6.28 29.86 10.50
N TYR A 27 -6.76 28.61 10.50
CA TYR A 27 -7.93 28.17 11.26
C TYR A 27 -7.64 26.84 11.95
N GLN A 28 -8.28 26.62 13.09
CA GLN A 28 -8.22 25.33 13.78
C GLN A 28 -9.64 24.86 14.11
N PHE A 29 -9.89 23.56 13.85
CA PHE A 29 -11.19 22.94 14.10
C PHE A 29 -11.03 21.64 14.87
N LYS A 30 -12.06 21.21 15.60
CA LYS A 30 -12.13 19.90 16.21
C LYS A 30 -12.26 18.81 15.13
N ASN A 31 -11.50 17.73 15.24
CA ASN A 31 -11.58 16.59 14.30
C ASN A 31 -12.81 15.70 14.60
N ASN A 32 -13.99 16.26 14.42
CA ASN A 32 -15.30 15.61 14.61
C ASN A 32 -16.38 16.28 13.74
N GLY A 33 -17.58 15.70 13.71
CA GLY A 33 -18.67 16.20 12.89
C GLY A 33 -19.04 17.69 13.10
N SER A 34 -18.89 18.23 14.30
CA SER A 34 -19.16 19.66 14.56
C SER A 34 -18.07 20.56 13.94
N GLY A 35 -16.81 20.17 14.02
CA GLY A 35 -15.70 20.88 13.38
C GLY A 35 -15.78 20.80 11.86
N PHE A 36 -16.15 19.65 11.30
CA PHE A 36 -16.34 19.47 9.84
C PHE A 36 -17.42 20.41 9.31
N LYS A 37 -18.57 20.48 9.99
CA LYS A 37 -19.68 21.40 9.65
C LYS A 37 -19.24 22.87 9.66
N LYS A 38 -18.40 23.28 10.63
CA LYS A 38 -17.87 24.64 10.68
C LYS A 38 -16.89 24.92 9.55
N PHE A 39 -16.02 23.98 9.23
CA PHE A 39 -15.05 24.12 8.17
C PHE A 39 -15.70 24.21 6.79
N VAL A 40 -16.67 23.36 6.47
CA VAL A 40 -17.37 23.39 5.17
C VAL A 40 -18.06 24.73 4.90
N LYS A 41 -18.47 25.47 5.93
CA LYS A 41 -19.04 26.83 5.76
C LYS A 41 -18.07 27.85 5.17
N LEU A 42 -16.76 27.61 5.27
CA LEU A 42 -15.71 28.45 4.68
C LEU A 42 -15.41 28.07 3.22
N LEU A 43 -15.93 26.93 2.77
CA LEU A 43 -15.59 26.36 1.47
C LEU A 43 -16.65 26.71 0.43
N ASN A 44 -16.23 26.73 -0.83
CA ASN A 44 -17.08 26.90 -2.00
C ASN A 44 -16.75 25.84 -3.06
N PHE A 45 -17.43 25.84 -4.20
CA PHE A 45 -17.25 24.87 -5.29
C PHE A 45 -15.83 24.92 -5.95
N ASN A 46 -15.11 26.05 -5.78
CA ASN A 46 -13.72 26.17 -6.26
C ASN A 46 -12.70 25.71 -5.23
N SER A 47 -13.12 25.37 -4.01
CA SER A 47 -12.22 24.95 -2.95
C SER A 47 -11.63 23.56 -3.22
N HIS A 48 -10.32 23.42 -2.99
CA HIS A 48 -9.60 22.16 -3.07
C HIS A 48 -8.82 21.92 -1.77
N CYS A 49 -9.31 20.98 -0.99
CA CYS A 49 -8.72 20.60 0.28
C CYS A 49 -7.61 19.55 0.08
N VAL A 50 -6.42 19.83 0.58
CA VAL A 50 -5.25 18.96 0.45
C VAL A 50 -4.74 18.59 1.83
N MET A 51 -4.57 17.30 2.09
CA MET A 51 -4.13 16.78 3.37
C MET A 51 -3.13 15.65 3.23
N GLU A 52 -2.29 15.47 4.25
CA GLU A 52 -1.36 14.35 4.33
C GLU A 52 -2.06 13.10 4.88
N ALA A 53 -1.74 11.92 4.31
CA ALA A 53 -2.25 10.62 4.77
C ALA A 53 -1.61 10.20 6.11
N THR A 54 -1.86 10.95 7.19
CA THR A 54 -1.33 10.67 8.53
C THR A 54 -2.21 9.67 9.28
N GLY A 55 -1.78 8.43 9.36
CA GLY A 55 -2.50 7.35 10.06
C GLY A 55 -3.94 7.17 9.55
N TYR A 56 -4.92 7.24 10.48
CA TYR A 56 -6.35 7.09 10.18
C TYR A 56 -7.15 8.40 10.37
N TYR A 57 -6.54 9.43 10.89
CA TYR A 57 -7.26 10.62 11.37
C TYR A 57 -7.88 11.46 10.26
N HIS A 58 -7.30 11.44 9.06
CA HIS A 58 -7.78 12.19 7.89
C HIS A 58 -9.04 11.59 7.25
N TYR A 59 -9.33 10.29 7.45
CA TYR A 59 -10.40 9.62 6.69
C TYR A 59 -11.79 10.23 6.91
N GLN A 60 -12.17 10.51 8.17
CA GLN A 60 -13.50 11.05 8.46
C GLN A 60 -13.70 12.41 7.81
N LEU A 61 -12.71 13.30 7.93
CA LEU A 61 -12.75 14.62 7.29
C LEU A 61 -12.78 14.50 5.76
N ALA A 62 -11.91 13.67 5.17
CA ALA A 62 -11.83 13.50 3.73
C ALA A 62 -13.16 12.96 3.12
N TYR A 63 -13.79 11.97 3.77
CA TYR A 63 -15.09 11.47 3.34
C TYR A 63 -16.19 12.54 3.50
N TYR A 64 -16.19 13.24 4.63
CA TYR A 64 -17.17 14.30 4.87
C TYR A 64 -17.09 15.42 3.81
N LEU A 65 -15.88 15.82 3.44
CA LEU A 65 -15.65 16.81 2.37
C LEU A 65 -16.15 16.29 1.01
N LEU A 66 -15.82 15.03 0.66
CA LEU A 66 -16.33 14.41 -0.58
C LEU A 66 -17.84 14.36 -0.63
N GLU A 67 -18.51 13.95 0.45
CA GLU A 67 -19.98 13.90 0.54
C GLU A 67 -20.62 15.28 0.37
N ASN A 68 -19.90 16.37 0.69
CA ASN A 68 -20.32 17.74 0.45
C ASN A 68 -19.86 18.32 -0.90
N GLY A 69 -19.36 17.49 -1.82
CA GLY A 69 -18.98 17.91 -3.18
C GLY A 69 -17.66 18.70 -3.26
N ILE A 70 -16.87 18.74 -2.18
CA ILE A 70 -15.58 19.46 -2.14
C ILE A 70 -14.50 18.59 -2.76
N LYS A 71 -13.63 19.21 -3.58
CA LYS A 71 -12.43 18.55 -4.12
C LYS A 71 -11.44 18.24 -2.99
N VAL A 72 -11.00 17.00 -2.92
CA VAL A 72 -10.05 16.54 -1.91
C VAL A 72 -8.86 15.84 -2.57
N SER A 73 -7.67 16.12 -2.08
CA SER A 73 -6.45 15.33 -2.37
C SER A 73 -5.84 14.84 -1.06
N VAL A 74 -5.52 13.55 -1.01
CA VAL A 74 -4.84 12.92 0.14
C VAL A 74 -3.47 12.49 -0.31
N GLU A 75 -2.46 13.22 0.14
CA GLU A 75 -1.10 13.13 -0.37
C GLU A 75 -0.23 12.16 0.44
N ASN A 76 0.80 11.64 -0.24
CA ASN A 76 1.75 10.75 0.40
C ASN A 76 2.63 11.53 1.40
N PRO A 77 2.69 11.11 2.70
CA PRO A 77 3.51 11.76 3.72
C PRO A 77 4.97 11.97 3.32
N LEU A 78 5.53 11.04 2.55
CA LEU A 78 6.92 11.17 2.09
C LEU A 78 7.08 12.29 1.05
N ALA A 79 6.08 12.51 0.19
CA ALA A 79 6.12 13.57 -0.81
C ALA A 79 6.03 14.95 -0.13
N VAL A 80 5.06 15.12 0.76
CA VAL A 80 4.89 16.34 1.57
C VAL A 80 6.14 16.62 2.40
N LYS A 81 6.67 15.62 3.12
CA LYS A 81 7.90 15.74 3.89
C LYS A 81 9.10 16.20 3.05
N ARG A 82 9.28 15.66 1.84
CA ARG A 82 10.38 16.08 0.95
C ARG A 82 10.22 17.50 0.45
N PHE A 83 8.99 17.91 0.17
CA PHE A 83 8.70 19.28 -0.19
C PHE A 83 9.03 20.25 0.95
N ILE A 84 8.64 19.94 2.18
CA ILE A 84 8.98 20.70 3.39
C ILE A 84 10.50 20.80 3.57
N GLN A 85 11.23 19.68 3.37
CA GLN A 85 12.68 19.67 3.43
C GLN A 85 13.33 20.55 2.35
N MET A 86 12.78 20.56 1.14
CA MET A 86 13.24 21.42 0.05
C MET A 86 13.09 22.93 0.40
N LYS A 87 12.05 23.29 1.15
CA LYS A 87 11.82 24.67 1.64
C LYS A 87 12.76 25.10 2.77
N LEU A 88 13.61 24.20 3.28
CA LEU A 88 14.57 24.47 4.38
C LEU A 88 13.90 25.07 5.64
N SER A 89 12.63 24.76 5.86
CA SER A 89 11.89 25.24 7.04
C SER A 89 12.54 24.72 8.32
N LYS A 90 12.83 25.64 9.25
CA LYS A 90 13.38 25.33 10.58
C LYS A 90 12.29 25.21 11.67
N ILE A 91 11.09 25.69 11.36
CA ILE A 91 9.95 25.71 12.29
C ILE A 91 9.07 24.50 11.99
N LYS A 92 8.72 23.75 13.03
CA LYS A 92 7.78 22.64 12.96
C LYS A 92 6.69 22.85 14.00
N THR A 93 5.53 23.27 13.55
CA THR A 93 4.28 23.41 14.31
C THR A 93 3.12 23.02 13.40
N ASP A 94 2.00 22.61 13.95
CA ASP A 94 0.81 22.22 13.17
C ASP A 94 0.36 23.37 12.25
N LYS A 95 0.47 24.63 12.70
CA LYS A 95 0.25 25.83 11.89
C LYS A 95 1.24 25.93 10.71
N SER A 96 2.53 25.66 10.94
CA SER A 96 3.52 25.70 9.86
C SER A 96 3.33 24.55 8.89
N ASP A 97 2.92 23.39 9.39
CA ASP A 97 2.73 22.20 8.56
C ASP A 97 1.50 22.36 7.65
N SER A 98 0.36 22.89 8.16
CA SER A 98 -0.80 23.21 7.32
C SER A 98 -0.49 24.25 6.23
N LYS A 99 0.31 25.29 6.56
CA LYS A 99 0.78 26.28 5.59
C LYS A 99 1.63 25.64 4.49
N LEU A 100 2.58 24.79 4.86
CA LEU A 100 3.46 24.12 3.90
C LEU A 100 2.70 23.10 3.02
N ILE A 101 1.64 22.46 3.54
CA ILE A 101 0.73 21.65 2.75
C ILE A 101 -0.04 22.51 1.74
N CYS A 102 -0.47 23.71 2.12
CA CYS A 102 -1.11 24.65 1.20
C CYS A 102 -0.15 25.11 0.08
N GLU A 103 1.09 25.45 0.43
CA GLU A 103 2.12 25.80 -0.55
C GLU A 103 2.45 24.60 -1.49
N TYR A 104 2.48 23.39 -0.95
CA TYR A 104 2.62 22.15 -1.74
C TYR A 104 1.49 22.02 -2.76
N ALA A 105 0.25 22.24 -2.32
CA ALA A 105 -0.92 22.17 -3.16
C ALA A 105 -0.90 23.15 -4.35
N GLN A 106 -0.32 24.33 -4.16
CA GLN A 106 -0.19 25.35 -5.19
C GLN A 106 0.91 25.05 -6.24
N GLN A 107 1.91 24.23 -5.89
CA GLN A 107 3.12 24.02 -6.70
C GLN A 107 3.19 22.64 -7.35
N VAL A 108 2.36 21.68 -6.94
CA VAL A 108 2.41 20.29 -7.39
C VAL A 108 1.11 19.91 -8.07
N GLU A 109 1.18 19.11 -9.14
CA GLU A 109 0.00 18.53 -9.75
C GLU A 109 -0.63 17.50 -8.81
N LEU A 110 -1.87 17.73 -8.42
CA LEU A 110 -2.60 16.96 -7.44
C LEU A 110 -3.54 15.96 -8.11
N LYS A 111 -3.62 14.76 -7.54
CA LYS A 111 -4.63 13.76 -7.92
C LYS A 111 -5.84 13.87 -6.98
N LEU A 112 -7.03 13.99 -7.55
CA LEU A 112 -8.25 13.96 -6.75
C LEU A 112 -8.41 12.60 -6.06
N TRP A 113 -8.67 12.64 -4.77
CA TRP A 113 -8.96 11.45 -3.98
C TRP A 113 -10.45 11.10 -4.09
N GLN A 114 -10.73 9.89 -4.53
CA GLN A 114 -12.11 9.41 -4.73
C GLN A 114 -12.65 8.58 -3.56
N GLY A 115 -11.83 8.42 -2.49
CA GLY A 115 -12.18 7.51 -1.41
C GLY A 115 -12.05 6.04 -1.80
N ASN A 116 -12.41 5.18 -0.87
CA ASN A 116 -12.61 3.75 -1.13
C ASN A 116 -14.09 3.41 -0.90
N SER A 117 -14.62 2.45 -1.64
CA SER A 117 -15.96 1.93 -1.39
C SER A 117 -16.07 1.33 0.03
N LYS A 118 -17.28 1.28 0.61
CA LYS A 118 -17.50 0.62 1.92
C LYS A 118 -16.96 -0.82 1.92
N HIS A 119 -17.21 -1.54 0.83
CA HIS A 119 -16.71 -2.89 0.62
C HIS A 119 -15.17 -2.95 0.67
N GLN A 120 -14.49 -2.05 -0.05
CA GLN A 120 -13.02 -2.00 -0.07
C GLN A 120 -12.44 -1.62 1.30
N ILE A 121 -13.07 -0.71 2.03
CA ILE A 121 -12.68 -0.35 3.40
C ILE A 121 -12.74 -1.58 4.30
N GLU A 122 -13.82 -2.35 4.25
CA GLU A 122 -13.98 -3.56 5.05
C GLU A 122 -12.92 -4.62 4.72
N CYS A 123 -12.67 -4.88 3.43
CA CYS A 123 -11.60 -5.76 2.98
C CYS A 123 -10.22 -5.33 3.49
N LEU A 124 -9.91 -4.04 3.48
CA LEU A 124 -8.65 -3.50 3.98
C LEU A 124 -8.55 -3.63 5.52
N GLN A 125 -9.64 -3.39 6.25
CA GLN A 125 -9.68 -3.56 7.71
C GLN A 125 -9.44 -5.02 8.11
N MET A 126 -10.13 -5.97 7.47
CA MET A 126 -9.90 -7.42 7.70
C MET A 126 -8.45 -7.81 7.37
N THR A 127 -7.91 -7.30 6.29
CA THR A 127 -6.52 -7.55 5.87
C THR A 127 -5.50 -7.04 6.88
N ARG A 128 -5.76 -5.90 7.52
CA ARG A 128 -4.91 -5.35 8.60
C ARG A 128 -5.00 -6.23 9.85
N LEU A 129 -6.21 -6.63 10.24
CA LEU A 129 -6.43 -7.51 11.39
C LEU A 129 -5.80 -8.89 11.19
N LEU A 130 -5.93 -9.51 10.01
CA LEU A 130 -5.21 -10.75 9.65
C LEU A 130 -3.69 -10.62 9.85
N SER A 131 -3.12 -9.44 9.57
CA SER A 131 -1.69 -9.20 9.78
C SER A 131 -1.32 -9.13 11.25
N VAL A 132 -2.18 -8.55 12.09
CA VAL A 132 -2.00 -8.50 13.56
C VAL A 132 -2.04 -9.92 14.13
N TYR A 133 -3.07 -10.70 13.80
CA TYR A 133 -3.20 -12.08 14.28
C TYR A 133 -2.10 -13.01 13.77
N THR A 134 -1.61 -12.80 12.54
CA THR A 134 -0.46 -13.55 12.02
C THR A 134 0.80 -13.28 12.85
N LYS A 135 1.08 -12.02 13.20
CA LYS A 135 2.20 -11.66 14.08
C LYS A 135 2.04 -12.25 15.48
N GLN A 136 0.83 -12.15 16.04
CA GLN A 136 0.51 -12.71 17.36
C GLN A 136 0.66 -14.23 17.37
N SER A 137 0.18 -14.95 16.36
CA SER A 137 0.39 -16.38 16.22
C SER A 137 1.87 -16.77 16.18
N THR A 138 2.68 -15.99 15.45
CA THR A 138 4.13 -16.21 15.37
C THR A 138 4.80 -15.98 16.74
N MET A 139 4.44 -14.90 17.43
CA MET A 139 4.94 -14.58 18.77
C MET A 139 4.63 -15.69 19.77
N LEU A 140 3.38 -16.19 19.78
CA LEU A 140 2.96 -17.28 20.67
C LEU A 140 3.69 -18.59 20.36
N LYS A 141 3.92 -18.92 19.08
CA LYS A 141 4.71 -20.10 18.68
C LYS A 141 6.17 -19.99 19.13
N ASN A 142 6.79 -18.82 18.94
CA ASN A 142 8.17 -18.60 19.37
C ASN A 142 8.29 -18.68 20.89
N LYS A 143 7.32 -18.14 21.63
CA LYS A 143 7.30 -18.25 23.09
C LYS A 143 7.13 -19.70 23.55
N LEU A 144 6.21 -20.47 22.94
CA LEU A 144 6.06 -21.90 23.22
C LEU A 144 7.36 -22.70 22.94
N HIS A 145 8.04 -22.36 21.86
CA HIS A 145 9.32 -22.98 21.55
C HIS A 145 10.38 -22.64 22.62
N GLY A 146 10.47 -21.36 23.01
CA GLY A 146 11.38 -20.94 24.08
C GLY A 146 11.12 -21.66 25.41
N GLU A 147 9.86 -21.80 25.83
CA GLU A 147 9.51 -22.56 27.04
C GLU A 147 9.94 -24.05 26.95
N ALA A 148 9.77 -24.66 25.76
CA ALA A 148 10.21 -26.04 25.55
C ALA A 148 11.75 -26.20 25.64
N VAL A 149 12.50 -25.22 25.13
CA VAL A 149 13.96 -25.21 25.18
C VAL A 149 14.52 -25.06 26.60
N LEU A 150 13.75 -24.46 27.54
CA LEU A 150 14.11 -24.37 28.95
C LEU A 150 14.22 -25.75 29.65
N GLY A 151 13.71 -26.82 29.03
CA GLY A 151 13.83 -28.20 29.54
C GLY A 151 12.78 -28.60 30.61
N ASN A 152 12.29 -27.67 31.41
CA ASN A 152 11.25 -27.91 32.39
C ASN A 152 10.19 -26.78 32.37
N PRO A 153 9.35 -26.72 31.33
CA PRO A 153 8.38 -25.65 31.20
C PRO A 153 7.22 -25.79 32.18
N SER A 154 6.78 -24.67 32.75
CA SER A 154 5.57 -24.64 33.59
C SER A 154 4.34 -25.09 32.80
N LYS A 155 3.63 -26.10 33.31
CA LYS A 155 2.38 -26.63 32.71
C LYS A 155 1.30 -25.54 32.58
N VAL A 156 1.21 -24.62 33.54
CA VAL A 156 0.27 -23.48 33.51
C VAL A 156 0.59 -22.54 32.37
N VAL A 157 1.86 -22.16 32.22
CA VAL A 157 2.30 -21.25 31.12
C VAL A 157 2.05 -21.90 29.77
N VAL A 158 2.49 -23.14 29.58
CA VAL A 158 2.33 -23.86 28.30
C VAL A 158 0.85 -24.03 27.95
N SER A 159 -0.02 -24.40 28.91
CA SER A 159 -1.46 -24.57 28.64
C SER A 159 -2.12 -23.22 28.24
N SER A 160 -1.76 -22.14 28.91
CA SER A 160 -2.25 -20.80 28.61
C SER A 160 -1.84 -20.36 27.18
N LEU A 161 -0.56 -20.51 26.84
CA LEU A 161 -0.04 -20.18 25.48
C LEU A 161 -0.71 -21.01 24.39
N LYS A 162 -0.94 -22.32 24.62
CA LYS A 162 -1.63 -23.21 23.69
C LYS A 162 -3.08 -22.79 23.47
N ARG A 163 -3.82 -22.41 24.52
CA ARG A 163 -5.20 -21.89 24.41
C ARG A 163 -5.24 -20.61 23.58
N SER A 164 -4.39 -19.64 23.89
CA SER A 164 -4.29 -18.38 23.14
C SER A 164 -3.95 -18.63 21.68
N LEU A 165 -2.99 -19.52 21.39
CA LEU A 165 -2.62 -19.87 20.02
C LEU A 165 -3.79 -20.53 19.26
N LYS A 166 -4.55 -21.41 19.92
CA LYS A 166 -5.73 -22.05 19.33
C LYS A 166 -6.79 -21.02 18.96
N GLN A 167 -7.07 -20.07 19.87
CA GLN A 167 -8.03 -18.99 19.60
C GLN A 167 -7.59 -18.10 18.45
N VAL A 168 -6.33 -17.63 18.44
CA VAL A 168 -5.79 -16.78 17.35
C VAL A 168 -5.84 -17.50 16.00
N LYS A 169 -5.57 -18.81 15.95
CA LYS A 169 -5.69 -19.60 14.73
C LYS A 169 -7.13 -19.68 14.23
N LYS A 170 -8.11 -19.86 15.14
CA LYS A 170 -9.54 -19.87 14.80
C LYS A 170 -9.97 -18.54 14.20
N GLU A 171 -9.57 -17.41 14.81
CA GLU A 171 -9.88 -16.08 14.30
C GLU A 171 -9.24 -15.82 12.92
N LEU A 172 -7.99 -16.26 12.72
CA LEU A 172 -7.32 -16.17 11.42
C LEU A 172 -8.12 -16.88 10.33
N GLN A 173 -8.57 -18.11 10.60
CA GLN A 173 -9.35 -18.90 9.64
C GLN A 173 -10.69 -18.23 9.33
N THR A 174 -11.43 -17.83 10.36
CA THR A 174 -12.73 -17.17 10.20
C THR A 174 -12.63 -15.88 9.38
N LEU A 175 -11.60 -15.05 9.66
CA LEU A 175 -11.38 -13.80 8.92
C LEU A 175 -10.93 -14.06 7.47
N GLU A 176 -10.08 -15.06 7.21
CA GLU A 176 -9.68 -15.43 5.85
C GLU A 176 -10.88 -15.91 5.02
N GLU A 177 -11.79 -16.68 5.61
CA GLU A 177 -13.01 -17.15 4.96
C GLU A 177 -13.98 -15.99 4.64
N LYS A 178 -14.25 -15.13 5.62
CA LYS A 178 -15.08 -13.93 5.44
C LYS A 178 -14.52 -12.99 4.38
N LEU A 179 -13.23 -12.70 4.44
CA LEU A 179 -12.55 -11.88 3.44
C LEU A 179 -12.66 -12.48 2.04
N LEU A 180 -12.52 -13.79 1.91
CA LEU A 180 -12.68 -14.49 0.63
C LEU A 180 -14.11 -14.34 0.08
N ILE A 181 -15.13 -14.42 0.93
CA ILE A 181 -16.54 -14.23 0.53
C ILE A 181 -16.74 -12.80 0.02
N LEU A 182 -16.31 -11.79 0.78
CA LEU A 182 -16.40 -10.41 0.37
C LEU A 182 -15.72 -10.14 -0.97
N VAL A 183 -14.46 -10.56 -1.11
CA VAL A 183 -13.71 -10.34 -2.37
C VAL A 183 -14.38 -11.04 -3.55
N LYS A 184 -15.00 -12.20 -3.36
CA LYS A 184 -15.75 -12.89 -4.43
C LYS A 184 -17.02 -12.15 -4.87
N GLN A 185 -17.61 -11.32 -4.05
CA GLN A 185 -18.81 -10.55 -4.44
C GLN A 185 -18.51 -9.56 -5.57
N VAL A 186 -17.31 -8.97 -5.58
CA VAL A 186 -16.94 -7.92 -6.54
C VAL A 186 -15.88 -8.41 -7.54
N HIS A 187 -14.89 -9.17 -7.08
CA HIS A 187 -13.68 -9.50 -7.85
C HIS A 187 -13.47 -11.01 -8.06
N LYS A 188 -14.57 -11.80 -8.18
CA LYS A 188 -14.50 -13.27 -8.35
C LYS A 188 -13.64 -13.68 -9.52
N ASP A 189 -13.83 -13.04 -10.67
CA ASP A 189 -13.16 -13.42 -11.92
C ASP A 189 -11.66 -13.08 -11.86
N VAL A 190 -11.30 -11.89 -11.38
CA VAL A 190 -9.89 -11.51 -11.19
C VAL A 190 -9.20 -12.48 -10.24
N LEU A 191 -9.85 -12.82 -9.11
CA LEU A 191 -9.31 -13.76 -8.14
C LEU A 191 -9.10 -15.15 -8.75
N THR A 192 -10.01 -15.61 -9.61
CA THR A 192 -9.93 -16.91 -10.28
C THR A 192 -8.78 -16.92 -11.28
N ARG A 193 -8.67 -15.89 -12.11
CA ARG A 193 -7.59 -15.75 -13.09
C ARG A 193 -6.21 -15.65 -12.46
N LEU A 194 -6.05 -14.89 -11.38
CA LEU A 194 -4.75 -14.78 -10.67
C LEU A 194 -4.24 -16.13 -10.16
N LYS A 195 -5.13 -17.04 -9.73
CA LYS A 195 -4.75 -18.37 -9.27
C LYS A 195 -4.24 -19.29 -10.38
N THR A 196 -4.45 -18.96 -11.64
CA THR A 196 -3.88 -19.73 -12.76
C THR A 196 -2.39 -19.47 -12.96
N ILE A 197 -1.85 -18.36 -12.38
CA ILE A 197 -0.43 -18.03 -12.48
C ILE A 197 0.39 -18.96 -11.57
N PRO A 198 1.28 -19.82 -12.13
CA PRO A 198 2.11 -20.70 -11.32
C PRO A 198 3.00 -19.89 -10.38
N GLY A 199 2.94 -20.19 -9.08
CA GLY A 199 3.61 -19.45 -8.02
C GLY A 199 2.69 -18.51 -7.24
N ILE A 200 1.51 -18.16 -7.74
CA ILE A 200 0.52 -17.34 -7.01
C ILE A 200 -0.55 -18.22 -6.37
N GLY A 201 -0.41 -18.49 -5.08
CA GLY A 201 -1.39 -19.25 -4.31
C GLY A 201 -2.63 -18.43 -3.92
N LYS A 202 -3.68 -19.14 -3.44
CA LYS A 202 -4.98 -18.56 -3.02
C LYS A 202 -4.82 -17.31 -2.11
N LYS A 203 -3.96 -17.39 -1.09
CA LYS A 203 -3.73 -16.30 -0.14
C LYS A 203 -3.10 -15.08 -0.81
N THR A 204 -2.11 -15.29 -1.68
CA THR A 204 -1.45 -14.20 -2.39
C THR A 204 -2.38 -13.55 -3.41
N ALA A 205 -3.16 -14.34 -4.16
CA ALA A 205 -4.17 -13.82 -5.08
C ALA A 205 -5.21 -12.96 -4.34
N LEU A 206 -5.73 -13.45 -3.21
CA LEU A 206 -6.66 -12.69 -2.36
C LEU A 206 -6.06 -11.35 -1.89
N MET A 207 -4.83 -11.38 -1.40
CA MET A 207 -4.14 -10.17 -0.93
C MET A 207 -3.81 -9.20 -2.06
N LEU A 208 -3.44 -9.70 -3.26
CA LEU A 208 -3.24 -8.86 -4.44
C LEU A 208 -4.54 -8.11 -4.78
N VAL A 209 -5.66 -8.81 -4.88
CA VAL A 209 -6.96 -8.20 -5.19
C VAL A 209 -7.31 -7.11 -4.17
N VAL A 210 -7.20 -7.39 -2.88
CA VAL A 210 -7.55 -6.42 -1.82
C VAL A 210 -6.63 -5.20 -1.84
N LEU A 211 -5.30 -5.40 -1.96
CA LEU A 211 -4.34 -4.28 -1.90
C LEU A 211 -4.37 -3.39 -3.14
N THR A 212 -4.89 -3.91 -4.25
CA THR A 212 -4.93 -3.18 -5.53
C THR A 212 -6.34 -2.77 -5.94
N ASP A 213 -7.37 -3.13 -5.13
CA ASP A 213 -8.78 -2.98 -5.47
C ASP A 213 -9.10 -3.61 -6.84
N GLY A 214 -8.85 -4.92 -6.96
CA GLY A 214 -9.02 -5.60 -8.24
C GLY A 214 -8.12 -5.12 -9.37
N PHE A 215 -7.04 -4.41 -9.07
CA PHE A 215 -6.14 -3.71 -9.99
C PHE A 215 -6.74 -2.44 -10.63
N GLU A 216 -7.87 -1.96 -10.17
CA GLU A 216 -8.53 -0.77 -10.72
C GLU A 216 -7.73 0.51 -10.46
N ARG A 217 -7.03 0.59 -9.34
CA ARG A 217 -6.24 1.74 -8.92
C ARG A 217 -5.00 2.02 -9.77
N PHE A 218 -4.63 1.12 -10.69
CA PHE A 218 -3.39 1.21 -11.46
C PHE A 218 -3.66 1.20 -12.95
N THR A 219 -3.05 2.14 -13.66
CA THR A 219 -3.14 2.29 -15.12
C THR A 219 -2.05 1.47 -15.82
N SER A 220 -0.93 1.21 -15.15
CA SER A 220 0.20 0.47 -15.72
C SER A 220 0.85 -0.50 -14.74
N ALA A 221 1.49 -1.54 -15.28
CA ALA A 221 2.29 -2.46 -14.49
C ALA A 221 3.50 -1.77 -13.82
N SER A 222 4.01 -0.70 -14.41
CA SER A 222 5.10 0.10 -13.86
C SER A 222 4.68 0.84 -12.60
N GLU A 223 3.49 1.44 -12.61
CA GLU A 223 2.89 2.10 -11.45
C GLU A 223 2.70 1.10 -10.29
N LEU A 224 2.17 -0.08 -10.59
CA LEU A 224 2.00 -1.15 -9.60
C LEU A 224 3.33 -1.66 -9.03
N CYS A 225 4.37 -1.80 -9.88
CA CYS A 225 5.72 -2.17 -9.42
C CYS A 225 6.35 -1.08 -8.53
N SER A 226 6.09 0.19 -8.83
CA SER A 226 6.49 1.33 -7.99
C SER A 226 5.76 1.30 -6.64
N TYR A 227 4.43 1.09 -6.65
CA TYR A 227 3.63 0.93 -5.44
C TYR A 227 4.13 -0.22 -4.56
N ALA A 228 4.55 -1.34 -5.16
CA ALA A 228 5.17 -2.44 -4.43
C ALA A 228 6.60 -2.14 -3.97
N GLY A 229 7.24 -1.09 -4.47
CA GLY A 229 8.64 -0.75 -4.20
C GLY A 229 9.64 -1.75 -4.80
N LEU A 230 9.26 -2.39 -5.91
CA LEU A 230 10.09 -3.33 -6.67
C LEU A 230 10.84 -2.67 -7.85
N THR A 231 10.63 -1.38 -8.06
CA THR A 231 11.31 -0.63 -9.12
C THR A 231 12.80 -0.45 -8.79
N PRO A 232 13.72 -0.73 -9.71
CA PRO A 232 15.13 -0.47 -9.51
C PRO A 232 15.40 1.02 -9.33
N VAL A 233 16.27 1.36 -8.38
CA VAL A 233 16.83 2.70 -8.21
C VAL A 233 18.29 2.65 -8.66
N ILE A 234 18.62 3.47 -9.63
CA ILE A 234 19.98 3.66 -10.15
C ILE A 234 20.50 4.98 -9.56
N ARG A 235 21.67 4.93 -8.98
CA ARG A 235 22.39 6.11 -8.47
C ARG A 235 23.71 6.18 -9.21
N GLN A 236 23.80 7.13 -10.11
CA GLN A 236 25.02 7.42 -10.89
C GLN A 236 25.20 8.93 -10.90
N SER A 237 26.40 9.39 -10.66
CA SER A 237 26.76 10.80 -10.75
C SER A 237 28.19 10.90 -11.30
N GLY A 238 28.35 11.52 -12.45
CA GLY A 238 29.62 11.65 -13.14
C GLY A 238 30.34 10.30 -13.37
N SER A 239 31.65 10.34 -13.37
CA SER A 239 32.53 9.17 -13.53
C SER A 239 32.79 8.43 -12.21
N SER A 240 32.65 9.10 -11.06
CA SER A 240 33.08 8.61 -9.76
C SER A 240 32.01 7.83 -8.97
N VAL A 241 30.73 8.14 -9.16
CA VAL A 241 29.65 7.48 -8.40
C VAL A 241 28.94 6.46 -9.29
N LYS A 242 29.27 5.18 -9.10
CA LYS A 242 28.56 4.04 -9.74
C LYS A 242 27.95 3.15 -8.65
N GLY A 243 26.79 3.58 -8.12
CA GLY A 243 26.07 2.80 -7.11
C GLY A 243 25.49 1.49 -7.68
N ARG A 244 25.55 0.38 -6.90
CA ARG A 244 24.89 -0.87 -7.30
C ARG A 244 23.37 -0.67 -7.33
N PRO A 245 22.67 -1.01 -8.43
CA PRO A 245 21.21 -0.92 -8.50
C PRO A 245 20.54 -1.73 -7.38
N ARG A 246 19.56 -1.12 -6.73
CA ARG A 246 18.75 -1.75 -5.67
C ARG A 246 17.30 -1.41 -5.91
N ILE A 247 16.37 -2.23 -5.39
CA ILE A 247 14.95 -1.85 -5.39
C ILE A 247 14.72 -0.68 -4.44
N SER A 248 13.74 0.17 -4.75
CA SER A 248 13.44 1.38 -3.97
C SER A 248 13.08 1.09 -2.52
N LYS A 249 12.41 -0.06 -2.26
CA LYS A 249 11.78 -0.41 -0.98
C LYS A 249 10.75 0.60 -0.48
N ILE A 250 10.60 1.74 -1.13
CA ILE A 250 9.54 2.71 -0.87
C ILE A 250 8.26 2.16 -1.48
N GLY A 251 7.26 1.88 -0.64
CA GLY A 251 5.98 1.30 -1.07
C GLY A 251 5.53 0.13 -0.20
N ASN A 252 4.62 -0.69 -0.70
CA ASN A 252 3.93 -1.72 0.08
C ASN A 252 4.83 -2.92 0.42
N GLN A 253 5.40 -2.91 1.63
CA GLN A 253 6.27 -3.98 2.13
C GLN A 253 5.55 -5.33 2.21
N LYS A 254 4.26 -5.33 2.58
CA LYS A 254 3.47 -6.56 2.70
C LYS A 254 3.35 -7.28 1.36
N LEU A 255 3.07 -6.52 0.31
CA LEU A 255 3.01 -7.04 -1.05
C LEU A 255 4.36 -7.60 -1.51
N ARG A 256 5.46 -6.89 -1.25
CA ARG A 256 6.82 -7.40 -1.57
C ARG A 256 7.12 -8.72 -0.88
N ASN A 257 6.79 -8.84 0.42
CA ASN A 257 7.05 -10.06 1.18
C ASN A 257 6.25 -11.26 0.64
N LEU A 258 4.98 -11.04 0.28
CA LEU A 258 4.15 -12.08 -0.34
C LEU A 258 4.75 -12.55 -1.68
N LEU A 259 5.10 -11.60 -2.55
CA LEU A 259 5.69 -11.91 -3.85
C LEU A 259 7.06 -12.61 -3.71
N PHE A 260 7.84 -12.23 -2.70
CA PHE A 260 9.12 -12.91 -2.44
C PHE A 260 8.92 -14.39 -2.07
N MET A 261 7.93 -14.70 -1.24
CA MET A 261 7.59 -16.10 -0.95
C MET A 261 7.05 -16.84 -2.18
N CYS A 262 6.29 -16.16 -3.03
CA CYS A 262 5.80 -16.73 -4.29
C CYS A 262 6.92 -16.99 -5.29
N SER A 263 7.99 -16.19 -5.28
CA SER A 263 9.08 -16.31 -6.26
C SER A 263 9.78 -17.66 -6.22
N PHE A 264 9.87 -18.32 -5.07
CA PHE A 264 10.46 -19.66 -4.95
C PHE A 264 9.66 -20.70 -5.73
N ASN A 265 8.34 -20.72 -5.61
CA ASN A 265 7.47 -21.62 -6.35
C ASN A 265 7.40 -21.23 -7.83
N ALA A 266 7.40 -19.93 -8.13
CA ALA A 266 7.41 -19.47 -9.52
C ALA A 266 8.68 -19.90 -10.28
N CYS A 267 9.85 -19.89 -9.64
CA CYS A 267 11.07 -20.44 -10.27
C CYS A 267 10.97 -21.93 -10.61
N LYS A 268 10.10 -22.69 -9.93
CA LYS A 268 9.91 -24.12 -10.21
C LYS A 268 8.86 -24.36 -11.30
N TYR A 269 7.74 -23.64 -11.26
CA TYR A 269 6.52 -23.99 -12.01
C TYR A 269 6.10 -22.98 -13.07
N ASN A 270 6.72 -21.79 -13.13
CA ASN A 270 6.43 -20.75 -14.12
C ASN A 270 7.65 -20.61 -15.05
N LYS A 271 7.52 -21.04 -16.29
CA LYS A 271 8.61 -21.07 -17.27
C LYS A 271 9.28 -19.69 -17.41
N ALA A 272 8.50 -18.63 -17.65
CA ALA A 272 9.03 -17.29 -17.83
C ALA A 272 9.78 -16.74 -16.59
N CYS A 273 9.39 -17.17 -15.38
CA CYS A 273 10.07 -16.84 -14.14
C CYS A 273 11.36 -17.65 -13.96
N ARG A 274 11.34 -18.91 -14.30
CA ARG A 274 12.51 -19.81 -14.28
C ARG A 274 13.60 -19.30 -15.21
N ASP A 275 13.25 -19.08 -16.48
CA ASP A 275 14.19 -18.60 -17.50
C ASP A 275 14.84 -17.26 -17.09
N LEU A 276 14.03 -16.37 -16.49
CA LEU A 276 14.54 -15.10 -15.94
C LEU A 276 15.53 -15.32 -14.79
N TYR A 277 15.18 -16.21 -13.86
CA TYR A 277 16.02 -16.53 -12.70
C TYR A 277 17.37 -17.12 -13.15
N GLU A 278 17.35 -18.16 -13.98
CA GLU A 278 18.53 -18.85 -14.48
C GLU A 278 19.44 -17.91 -15.28
N ARG A 279 18.86 -17.09 -16.17
CA ARG A 279 19.61 -16.09 -16.94
C ARG A 279 20.35 -15.08 -16.06
N ILE A 280 19.72 -14.65 -14.94
CA ILE A 280 20.35 -13.67 -14.01
C ILE A 280 21.47 -14.35 -13.21
N VAL A 281 21.25 -15.58 -12.77
CA VAL A 281 22.24 -16.35 -12.00
C VAL A 281 23.43 -16.70 -12.89
N ALA A 282 23.21 -17.12 -14.14
CA ALA A 282 24.26 -17.42 -15.12
C ALA A 282 25.16 -16.20 -15.41
N LYS A 283 24.62 -14.96 -15.26
CA LYS A 283 25.41 -13.72 -15.34
C LYS A 283 26.20 -13.40 -14.06
N GLY A 284 26.37 -14.36 -13.14
CA GLY A 284 27.12 -14.18 -11.89
C GLY A 284 26.43 -13.29 -10.85
N LYS A 285 25.11 -12.99 -10.99
CA LYS A 285 24.37 -12.19 -10.01
C LYS A 285 23.87 -13.06 -8.87
N SER A 286 23.69 -12.45 -7.68
CA SER A 286 23.23 -13.18 -6.49
C SER A 286 21.83 -13.78 -6.69
N LYS A 287 21.57 -14.98 -6.16
CA LYS A 287 20.27 -15.67 -6.16
C LYS A 287 19.15 -14.78 -5.60
N LYS A 288 19.45 -13.98 -4.55
CA LYS A 288 18.48 -13.04 -3.96
C LYS A 288 18.07 -11.94 -4.95
N LEU A 289 19.00 -11.42 -5.73
CA LEU A 289 18.68 -10.43 -6.78
C LEU A 289 17.80 -11.06 -7.87
N ALA A 290 18.11 -12.29 -8.29
CA ALA A 290 17.29 -13.02 -9.26
C ALA A 290 15.85 -13.24 -8.76
N LEU A 291 15.67 -13.66 -7.50
CA LEU A 291 14.34 -13.79 -6.88
C LEU A 291 13.56 -12.47 -6.83
N ILE A 292 14.23 -11.35 -6.56
CA ILE A 292 13.58 -10.02 -6.60
C ILE A 292 13.13 -9.66 -8.02
N ALA A 293 13.92 -10.00 -9.03
CA ALA A 293 13.51 -9.81 -10.44
C ALA A 293 12.30 -10.68 -10.79
N VAL A 294 12.24 -11.91 -10.27
CA VAL A 294 11.06 -12.79 -10.40
C VAL A 294 9.84 -12.18 -9.71
N CYS A 295 9.98 -11.55 -8.53
CA CYS A 295 8.85 -10.82 -7.89
C CYS A 295 8.27 -9.74 -8.81
N ASN A 296 9.14 -8.95 -9.46
CA ASN A 296 8.71 -7.94 -10.42
C ASN A 296 8.00 -8.57 -11.64
N LYS A 297 8.54 -9.67 -12.18
CA LYS A 297 7.93 -10.41 -13.28
C LYS A 297 6.56 -10.98 -12.92
N LEU A 298 6.42 -11.59 -11.74
CA LEU A 298 5.15 -12.12 -11.23
C LEU A 298 4.10 -11.00 -11.09
N LEU A 299 4.50 -9.85 -10.57
CA LEU A 299 3.58 -8.73 -10.39
C LEU A 299 3.09 -8.19 -11.74
N LYS A 300 3.98 -8.11 -12.74
CA LYS A 300 3.61 -7.73 -14.12
C LYS A 300 2.69 -8.76 -14.77
N GLN A 301 2.93 -10.07 -14.56
CA GLN A 301 2.02 -11.11 -15.02
C GLN A 301 0.65 -10.99 -14.35
N ALA A 302 0.61 -10.78 -13.03
CA ALA A 302 -0.63 -10.59 -12.30
C ALA A 302 -1.43 -9.37 -12.82
N PHE A 303 -0.76 -8.26 -13.09
CA PHE A 303 -1.38 -7.08 -13.70
C PHE A 303 -1.95 -7.37 -15.10
N ALA A 304 -1.16 -8.00 -15.97
CA ALA A 304 -1.59 -8.35 -17.33
C ALA A 304 -2.82 -9.26 -17.31
N ILE A 305 -2.80 -10.31 -16.50
CA ILE A 305 -3.91 -11.26 -16.33
C ILE A 305 -5.17 -10.58 -15.77
N ALA A 306 -5.00 -9.69 -14.79
CA ALA A 306 -6.12 -8.95 -14.21
C ALA A 306 -6.80 -8.03 -15.25
N LYS A 307 -6.00 -7.32 -16.07
CA LYS A 307 -6.50 -6.34 -17.04
C LYS A 307 -6.97 -6.96 -18.37
N SER A 308 -6.34 -8.04 -18.84
CA SER A 308 -6.70 -8.66 -20.14
C SER A 308 -7.96 -9.54 -20.07
N GLY A 309 -8.37 -9.98 -18.87
CA GLY A 309 -9.45 -10.95 -18.74
C GLY A 309 -9.05 -12.40 -19.09
N LEU A 310 -7.81 -12.65 -19.51
CA LEU A 310 -7.32 -13.95 -19.89
C LEU A 310 -6.83 -14.77 -18.68
N ILE A 311 -6.68 -16.08 -18.87
CA ILE A 311 -5.98 -16.97 -17.93
C ILE A 311 -4.49 -16.99 -18.27
N TYR A 312 -3.68 -17.49 -17.33
CA TYR A 312 -2.25 -17.64 -17.56
C TYR A 312 -1.96 -18.71 -18.62
N ASP A 313 -1.06 -18.38 -19.54
CA ASP A 313 -0.57 -19.27 -20.60
C ASP A 313 0.96 -19.24 -20.62
N ASP A 314 1.59 -20.39 -20.41
CA ASP A 314 3.06 -20.56 -20.45
C ASP A 314 3.65 -20.35 -21.85
N SER A 315 2.86 -20.56 -22.90
CA SER A 315 3.26 -20.39 -24.31
C SER A 315 3.11 -18.95 -24.82
N TYR A 316 2.46 -18.06 -24.03
CA TYR A 316 2.21 -16.68 -24.44
C TYR A 316 3.49 -15.93 -24.79
N ARG A 317 3.56 -15.48 -26.03
CA ARG A 317 4.60 -14.56 -26.53
C ARG A 317 3.99 -13.20 -26.77
N SER A 318 4.63 -12.16 -26.20
CA SER A 318 4.19 -10.78 -26.46
C SER A 318 4.29 -10.47 -27.94
N THR A 319 3.19 -10.01 -28.53
CA THR A 319 3.11 -9.53 -29.91
C THR A 319 3.65 -8.10 -30.06
N LEU A 320 4.10 -7.46 -28.98
CA LEU A 320 4.76 -6.17 -29.06
C LEU A 320 6.09 -6.34 -29.81
N VAL A 321 6.07 -6.03 -31.09
CA VAL A 321 7.26 -5.88 -31.90
C VAL A 321 8.11 -4.79 -31.26
N LYS A 322 9.37 -5.11 -31.02
CA LYS A 322 10.36 -4.09 -30.71
C LYS A 322 10.55 -3.26 -31.99
N ASN A 323 10.00 -2.06 -32.03
CA ASN A 323 10.51 -1.02 -32.91
C ASN A 323 11.82 -0.51 -32.35
#